data_08a5254954feb29adde41ba3bd929790
#
_entry.id   08a5254954feb29adde41ba3bd929790
#
_cell.length_a   1.000
_cell.length_b   1.000
_cell.length_c   1.000
_cell.angle_alpha   90.00
_cell.angle_beta   90.00
_cell.angle_gamma   90.00
#
_symmetry.space_group_name_H-M   'P 1'
#
loop_
_entity.id
_entity.type
_entity.pdbx_description
1 polymer ?
#
loop_
_entity_poly.entity_id
_entity_poly.type
_entity_poly.pdbx_seq_one_letter_code
_entity_poly.pdbx_strand_id
1 'polypeptide(L)'
;MSVYAPNRQTIVPRVWVGCLACYNGGELVGTWYDAVDADRVLPEDIHGCPTTHEEMWVMDHECMPVRGELDPATAARWGHVIEAEAPQWREAYLAWLDDQGIDRPEDAPDADTFSEILVGEWPSFSDFAEMIVADLGILDGLPESVSNYFDLNAFARDLAYDYVILDSPHGTVWVYQNV
;
A
#
# COMPACT_ATOMS: atom_id res chain seq x y z
N MET A 1 19.03 11.11 5.04
CA MET A 1 18.91 10.11 3.94
C MET A 1 17.91 10.64 2.92
N SER A 2 18.28 10.75 1.65
CA SER A 2 17.36 11.23 0.61
C SER A 2 16.59 10.02 0.09
N VAL A 3 15.39 9.82 0.61
CA VAL A 3 14.47 8.79 0.11
C VAL A 3 14.00 9.26 -1.26
N TYR A 4 14.35 8.53 -2.31
CA TYR A 4 13.90 8.84 -3.66
C TYR A 4 12.39 8.56 -3.74
N ALA A 5 11.59 9.61 -3.67
CA ALA A 5 10.15 9.53 -3.93
C ALA A 5 9.88 10.12 -5.32
N PRO A 6 9.64 9.31 -6.36
CA PRO A 6 9.27 9.82 -7.67
C PRO A 6 7.92 10.55 -7.58
N ASN A 7 7.75 11.58 -8.41
CA ASN A 7 6.48 12.30 -8.56
C ASN A 7 5.46 11.36 -9.24
N ARG A 8 4.70 10.62 -8.43
CA ARG A 8 3.70 9.62 -8.86
C ARG A 8 2.30 10.16 -8.72
N GLN A 9 1.38 9.59 -9.48
CA GLN A 9 -0.04 9.86 -9.29
C GLN A 9 -0.45 9.36 -7.91
N THR A 10 -1.07 10.23 -7.12
CA THR A 10 -1.55 9.88 -5.79
C THR A 10 -2.64 8.80 -5.89
N ILE A 11 -2.44 7.70 -5.18
CA ILE A 11 -3.47 6.68 -5.00
C ILE A 11 -4.59 7.26 -4.12
N VAL A 12 -5.82 7.14 -4.60
CA VAL A 12 -7.05 7.45 -3.87
C VAL A 12 -7.89 6.18 -3.83
N PRO A 13 -8.16 5.63 -2.63
CA PRO A 13 -9.03 4.45 -2.50
C PRO A 13 -10.46 4.81 -2.92
N ARG A 14 -11.05 4.00 -3.80
CA ARG A 14 -12.41 4.20 -4.31
C ARG A 14 -13.23 2.95 -4.20
N VAL A 15 -14.54 3.12 -4.05
CA VAL A 15 -15.49 2.02 -3.90
C VAL A 15 -16.73 2.26 -4.75
N TRP A 16 -17.26 1.19 -5.33
CA TRP A 16 -18.55 1.19 -5.98
C TRP A 16 -19.61 0.75 -4.97
N VAL A 17 -20.40 1.72 -4.49
CA VAL A 17 -21.49 1.47 -3.56
C VAL A 17 -22.78 1.22 -4.34
N GLY A 18 -23.38 0.06 -4.16
CA GLY A 18 -24.60 -0.36 -4.84
C GLY A 18 -25.74 -0.71 -3.90
N CYS A 19 -26.96 -0.63 -4.42
CA CYS A 19 -28.17 -1.05 -3.73
C CYS A 19 -28.32 -2.58 -3.76
N LEU A 20 -28.28 -3.22 -2.59
CA LEU A 20 -28.37 -4.68 -2.48
C LEU A 20 -29.72 -5.21 -2.94
N ALA A 21 -30.82 -4.49 -2.69
CA ALA A 21 -32.17 -4.89 -3.13
C ALA A 21 -32.27 -4.89 -4.66
N CYS A 22 -31.72 -3.87 -5.35
CA CYS A 22 -31.67 -3.83 -6.81
C CYS A 22 -30.80 -4.95 -7.39
N TYR A 23 -29.62 -5.17 -6.79
CA TYR A 23 -28.72 -6.24 -7.20
C TYR A 23 -29.40 -7.62 -7.13
N ASN A 24 -30.10 -7.91 -6.04
CA ASN A 24 -30.89 -9.13 -5.88
C ASN A 24 -32.06 -9.22 -6.88
N GLY A 25 -32.55 -8.07 -7.36
CA GLY A 25 -33.55 -7.96 -8.43
C GLY A 25 -32.98 -8.10 -9.83
N GLY A 26 -31.65 -8.19 -9.99
CA GLY A 26 -30.96 -8.28 -11.27
C GLY A 26 -30.64 -6.95 -11.90
N GLU A 27 -30.67 -5.85 -11.14
CA GLU A 27 -30.35 -4.49 -11.60
C GLU A 27 -29.13 -3.95 -10.88
N LEU A 28 -28.18 -3.37 -11.62
CA LEU A 28 -27.01 -2.69 -11.05
C LEU A 28 -27.32 -1.20 -10.86
N VAL A 29 -27.66 -0.83 -9.62
CA VAL A 29 -27.90 0.55 -9.21
C VAL A 29 -26.85 0.93 -8.18
N GLY A 30 -25.96 1.85 -8.51
CA GLY A 30 -24.86 2.30 -7.67
C GLY A 30 -23.93 3.24 -8.41
N THR A 31 -22.93 3.74 -7.70
CA THR A 31 -21.89 4.62 -8.29
C THR A 31 -20.61 4.59 -7.47
N TRP A 32 -19.54 5.17 -8.04
CA TRP A 32 -18.23 5.26 -7.40
C TRP A 32 -18.15 6.46 -6.45
N TYR A 33 -17.61 6.21 -5.26
CA TYR A 33 -17.28 7.20 -4.24
C TYR A 33 -15.81 7.05 -3.83
N ASP A 34 -15.26 8.10 -3.23
CA ASP A 34 -14.02 7.97 -2.48
C ASP A 34 -14.30 7.11 -1.24
N ALA A 35 -13.41 6.17 -0.93
CA ALA A 35 -13.69 5.17 0.11
C ALA A 35 -13.99 5.81 1.48
N VAL A 36 -13.33 6.92 1.80
CA VAL A 36 -13.53 7.68 3.07
C VAL A 36 -14.95 8.16 3.28
N ASP A 37 -15.74 8.29 2.22
CA ASP A 37 -17.12 8.78 2.27
C ASP A 37 -18.17 7.65 2.18
N ALA A 38 -17.72 6.40 2.04
CA ALA A 38 -18.62 5.26 1.78
C ALA A 38 -19.71 5.08 2.85
N ASP A 39 -19.40 5.33 4.12
CA ASP A 39 -20.31 5.19 5.26
C ASP A 39 -21.37 6.31 5.36
N ARG A 40 -21.21 7.37 4.54
CA ARG A 40 -22.13 8.52 4.49
C ARG A 40 -23.10 8.47 3.33
N VAL A 41 -22.87 7.54 2.38
CA VAL A 41 -23.72 7.38 1.21
C VAL A 41 -25.08 6.89 1.63
N LEU A 42 -26.13 7.59 1.20
CA LEU A 42 -27.52 7.21 1.45
C LEU A 42 -28.14 6.50 0.23
N PRO A 43 -29.15 5.64 0.43
CA PRO A 43 -29.85 4.99 -0.70
C PRO A 43 -30.36 5.97 -1.75
N GLU A 44 -30.84 7.13 -1.33
CA GLU A 44 -31.32 8.19 -2.23
C GLU A 44 -30.21 8.76 -3.12
N ASP A 45 -28.96 8.79 -2.64
CA ASP A 45 -27.83 9.31 -3.42
C ASP A 45 -27.55 8.42 -4.63
N ILE A 46 -27.64 7.10 -4.47
CA ILE A 46 -27.40 6.15 -5.57
C ILE A 46 -28.61 5.97 -6.48
N HIS A 47 -29.83 6.20 -5.96
CA HIS A 47 -31.07 6.12 -6.75
C HIS A 47 -31.43 7.45 -7.44
N GLY A 48 -30.92 8.58 -6.96
CA GLY A 48 -31.28 9.91 -7.41
C GLY A 48 -32.72 10.31 -7.09
N CYS A 49 -33.43 9.54 -6.26
CA CYS A 49 -34.82 9.79 -5.83
C CYS A 49 -35.09 9.07 -4.49
N PRO A 50 -36.13 9.48 -3.74
CA PRO A 50 -36.56 8.76 -2.55
C PRO A 50 -36.85 7.28 -2.84
N THR A 51 -36.37 6.40 -2.00
CA THR A 51 -36.51 4.95 -2.15
C THR A 51 -36.89 4.30 -0.82
N THR A 52 -37.44 3.09 -0.88
CA THR A 52 -37.67 2.24 0.29
C THR A 52 -36.59 1.19 0.45
N HIS A 53 -35.59 1.20 -0.42
CA HIS A 53 -34.43 0.34 -0.28
C HIS A 53 -33.49 0.93 0.79
N GLU A 54 -33.02 0.09 1.69
CA GLU A 54 -32.24 0.54 2.88
C GLU A 54 -30.81 -0.01 2.86
N GLU A 55 -30.59 -1.18 2.21
CA GLU A 55 -29.32 -1.88 2.27
C GLU A 55 -28.41 -1.51 1.11
N MET A 56 -27.22 -1.05 1.43
CA MET A 56 -26.15 -0.76 0.49
C MET A 56 -24.93 -1.66 0.76
N TRP A 57 -24.21 -1.97 -0.30
CA TRP A 57 -23.02 -2.81 -0.25
C TRP A 57 -21.94 -2.30 -1.17
N VAL A 58 -20.68 -2.46 -0.79
CA VAL A 58 -19.54 -2.21 -1.67
C VAL A 58 -19.31 -3.45 -2.49
N MET A 59 -19.58 -3.38 -3.79
CA MET A 59 -19.53 -4.51 -4.71
C MET A 59 -18.24 -4.52 -5.56
N ASP A 60 -17.54 -3.39 -5.63
CA ASP A 60 -16.25 -3.26 -6.30
C ASP A 60 -15.41 -2.16 -5.65
N HIS A 61 -14.10 -2.23 -5.78
CA HIS A 61 -13.18 -1.26 -5.18
C HIS A 61 -11.86 -1.14 -5.95
N GLU A 62 -11.21 -0.01 -5.79
CA GLU A 62 -9.89 0.29 -6.34
C GLU A 62 -8.95 0.74 -5.22
N CYS A 63 -7.69 0.33 -5.30
CA CYS A 63 -6.63 0.73 -4.37
C CYS A 63 -6.94 0.41 -2.89
N MET A 64 -7.42 -0.80 -2.63
CA MET A 64 -7.71 -1.31 -1.29
C MET A 64 -7.10 -2.71 -1.10
N PRO A 65 -6.61 -3.06 0.11
CA PRO A 65 -5.93 -4.33 0.39
C PRO A 65 -6.91 -5.47 0.73
N VAL A 66 -8.12 -5.41 0.20
CA VAL A 66 -9.19 -6.39 0.46
C VAL A 66 -9.57 -7.13 -0.80
N ARG A 67 -10.15 -8.30 -0.65
CA ARG A 67 -10.64 -9.10 -1.79
C ARG A 67 -12.14 -9.32 -1.64
N GLY A 68 -12.88 -8.94 -2.71
CA GLY A 68 -14.32 -9.14 -2.76
C GLY A 68 -15.11 -7.99 -2.13
N GLU A 69 -16.36 -8.31 -1.81
CA GLU A 69 -17.36 -7.35 -1.34
C GLU A 69 -17.19 -7.04 0.15
N LEU A 70 -17.57 -5.83 0.56
CA LEU A 70 -17.52 -5.41 1.96
C LEU A 70 -18.63 -4.40 2.28
N ASP A 71 -18.89 -4.18 3.57
CA ASP A 71 -19.83 -3.14 4.00
C ASP A 71 -19.24 -1.73 3.87
N PRO A 72 -20.10 -0.69 3.67
CA PRO A 72 -19.63 0.68 3.49
C PRO A 72 -18.82 1.24 4.69
N ALA A 73 -19.14 0.82 5.92
CA ALA A 73 -18.43 1.31 7.09
C ALA A 73 -16.99 0.75 7.17
N THR A 74 -16.80 -0.52 6.81
CA THR A 74 -15.47 -1.11 6.69
C THR A 74 -14.68 -0.47 5.54
N ALA A 75 -15.34 -0.17 4.42
CA ALA A 75 -14.73 0.54 3.31
C ALA A 75 -14.24 1.93 3.71
N ALA A 76 -15.07 2.69 4.44
CA ALA A 76 -14.68 4.02 4.94
C ALA A 76 -13.49 3.96 5.89
N ARG A 77 -13.44 2.96 6.79
CA ARG A 77 -12.28 2.76 7.68
C ARG A 77 -11.00 2.50 6.89
N TRP A 78 -11.06 1.65 5.86
CA TRP A 78 -9.93 1.43 4.96
C TRP A 78 -9.51 2.71 4.23
N GLY A 79 -10.48 3.48 3.73
CA GLY A 79 -10.22 4.79 3.12
C GLY A 79 -9.42 5.69 4.05
N HIS A 80 -9.84 5.83 5.31
CA HIS A 80 -9.13 6.65 6.30
C HIS A 80 -7.73 6.12 6.62
N VAL A 81 -7.56 4.82 6.78
CA VAL A 81 -6.25 4.20 7.04
C VAL A 81 -5.28 4.48 5.90
N ILE A 82 -5.70 4.27 4.65
CA ILE A 82 -4.84 4.47 3.48
C ILE A 82 -4.55 5.96 3.25
N GLU A 83 -5.55 6.84 3.44
CA GLU A 83 -5.35 8.28 3.23
C GLU A 83 -4.52 8.95 4.33
N ALA A 84 -4.40 8.34 5.51
CA ALA A 84 -3.48 8.78 6.55
C ALA A 84 -2.01 8.66 6.13
N GLU A 85 -1.71 7.72 5.21
CA GLU A 85 -0.37 7.57 4.68
C GLU A 85 0.02 8.74 3.76
N ALA A 86 1.31 9.09 3.77
CA ALA A 86 1.87 10.07 2.86
C ALA A 86 1.62 9.64 1.40
N PRO A 87 1.08 10.53 0.53
CA PRO A 87 0.59 10.16 -0.80
C PRO A 87 1.58 9.37 -1.67
N GLN A 88 2.88 9.67 -1.54
CA GLN A 88 3.94 8.98 -2.28
C GLN A 88 4.21 7.55 -1.82
N TRP A 89 3.76 7.19 -0.61
CA TRP A 89 3.99 5.87 -0.01
C TRP A 89 2.76 4.97 0.05
N ARG A 90 1.59 5.45 -0.34
CA ARG A 90 0.34 4.67 -0.32
C ARG A 90 0.43 3.38 -1.12
N GLU A 91 1.13 3.41 -2.26
CA GLU A 91 1.32 2.22 -3.10
C GLU A 91 2.21 1.19 -2.42
N ALA A 92 3.30 1.63 -1.79
CA ALA A 92 4.16 0.78 -0.99
C ALA A 92 3.42 0.21 0.24
N TYR A 93 2.58 1.04 0.89
CA TYR A 93 1.76 0.61 2.01
C TYR A 93 0.80 -0.51 1.63
N LEU A 94 0.07 -0.34 0.51
CA LEU A 94 -0.85 -1.36 0.01
C LEU A 94 -0.13 -2.66 -0.36
N ALA A 95 1.04 -2.57 -1.00
CA ALA A 95 1.85 -3.74 -1.33
C ALA A 95 2.31 -4.49 -0.08
N TRP A 96 2.71 -3.76 0.97
CA TRP A 96 3.10 -4.35 2.23
C TRP A 96 1.92 -5.00 2.95
N LEU A 97 0.74 -4.36 2.99
CA LEU A 97 -0.47 -4.95 3.59
C LEU A 97 -0.88 -6.26 2.90
N ASP A 98 -0.80 -6.31 1.55
CA ASP A 98 -1.11 -7.54 0.79
C ASP A 98 -0.09 -8.65 1.07
N ASP A 99 1.21 -8.33 1.14
CA ASP A 99 2.28 -9.28 1.48
C ASP A 99 2.11 -9.86 2.89
N GLN A 100 1.75 -9.02 3.86
CA GLN A 100 1.52 -9.44 5.24
C GLN A 100 0.14 -10.11 5.44
N GLY A 101 -0.72 -10.12 4.43
CA GLY A 101 -2.06 -10.70 4.49
C GLY A 101 -3.00 -9.95 5.43
N ILE A 102 -2.81 -8.64 5.59
CA ILE A 102 -3.66 -7.77 6.42
C ILE A 102 -4.88 -7.37 5.61
N ASP A 103 -6.04 -7.91 6.00
CA ASP A 103 -7.33 -7.71 5.34
C ASP A 103 -8.37 -6.99 6.21
N ARG A 104 -7.97 -6.53 7.41
CA ARG A 104 -8.82 -5.76 8.33
C ARG A 104 -8.17 -4.43 8.69
N PRO A 105 -8.93 -3.30 8.64
CA PRO A 105 -8.36 -1.98 8.89
C PRO A 105 -7.83 -1.79 10.32
N GLU A 106 -8.37 -2.52 11.30
CA GLU A 106 -7.90 -2.49 12.69
C GLU A 106 -6.56 -3.18 12.93
N ASP A 107 -6.13 -4.05 12.02
CA ASP A 107 -4.83 -4.75 12.09
C ASP A 107 -3.74 -4.02 11.30
N ALA A 108 -4.11 -3.01 10.51
CA ALA A 108 -3.17 -2.22 9.73
C ALA A 108 -2.36 -1.26 10.62
N PRO A 109 -1.03 -1.13 10.43
CA PRO A 109 -0.24 -0.15 11.15
C PRO A 109 -0.68 1.26 10.77
N ASP A 110 -0.60 2.17 11.73
CA ASP A 110 -0.76 3.60 11.45
C ASP A 110 0.47 4.17 10.70
N ALA A 111 0.34 5.40 10.19
CA ALA A 111 1.36 6.05 9.39
C ALA A 111 2.71 6.19 10.11
N ASP A 112 2.70 6.44 11.41
CA ASP A 112 3.92 6.57 12.21
C ASP A 112 4.62 5.21 12.29
N THR A 113 3.89 4.15 12.64
CA THR A 113 4.39 2.77 12.68
C THR A 113 4.89 2.31 11.31
N PHE A 114 4.12 2.58 10.23
CA PHE A 114 4.56 2.20 8.89
C PHE A 114 5.82 2.95 8.45
N SER A 115 5.99 4.21 8.85
CA SER A 115 7.21 4.98 8.56
C SER A 115 8.46 4.40 9.20
N GLU A 116 8.33 3.63 10.28
CA GLU A 116 9.43 2.90 10.91
C GLU A 116 9.73 1.58 10.18
N ILE A 117 8.71 0.98 9.55
CA ILE A 117 8.83 -0.27 8.77
C ILE A 117 9.42 0.01 7.38
N LEU A 118 8.95 1.05 6.69
CA LEU A 118 9.38 1.37 5.34
C LEU A 118 10.78 2.00 5.35
N VAL A 119 11.78 1.28 4.86
CA VAL A 119 13.13 1.81 4.67
C VAL A 119 13.20 2.75 3.48
N GLY A 120 12.48 2.42 2.37
CA GLY A 120 12.37 3.29 1.20
C GLY A 120 12.28 2.53 -0.12
N GLU A 121 12.58 3.24 -1.21
CA GLU A 121 12.54 2.72 -2.57
C GLU A 121 13.90 2.87 -3.25
N TRP A 122 14.32 1.82 -3.97
CA TRP A 122 15.61 1.76 -4.69
C TRP A 122 15.43 1.20 -6.11
N PRO A 123 16.36 1.52 -7.04
CA PRO A 123 16.37 0.88 -8.35
C PRO A 123 16.44 -0.65 -8.29
N SER A 124 17.24 -1.16 -7.34
CA SER A 124 17.31 -2.59 -7.01
C SER A 124 17.74 -2.78 -5.55
N PHE A 125 17.57 -3.99 -5.01
CA PHE A 125 18.08 -4.31 -3.67
C PHE A 125 19.63 -4.26 -3.62
N SER A 126 20.30 -4.49 -4.74
CA SER A 126 21.77 -4.34 -4.82
C SER A 126 22.22 -2.89 -4.62
N ASP A 127 21.46 -1.91 -5.16
CA ASP A 127 21.73 -0.48 -4.95
C ASP A 127 21.53 -0.09 -3.47
N PHE A 128 20.52 -0.66 -2.81
CA PHE A 128 20.33 -0.51 -1.38
C PHE A 128 21.50 -1.08 -0.59
N ALA A 129 21.95 -2.30 -0.91
CA ALA A 129 23.09 -2.95 -0.25
C ALA A 129 24.38 -2.16 -0.45
N GLU A 130 24.62 -1.60 -1.64
CA GLU A 130 25.77 -0.72 -1.91
C GLU A 130 25.74 0.53 -1.03
N MET A 131 24.56 1.14 -0.86
CA MET A 131 24.38 2.28 0.05
C MET A 131 24.69 1.89 1.49
N ILE A 132 24.24 0.71 1.97
CA ILE A 132 24.55 0.21 3.33
C ILE A 132 26.04 0.01 3.51
N VAL A 133 26.74 -0.55 2.52
CA VAL A 133 28.21 -0.73 2.56
C VAL A 133 28.92 0.63 2.73
N ALA A 134 28.45 1.65 2.00
CA ALA A 134 29.01 3.00 2.06
C ALA A 134 28.70 3.69 3.40
N ASP A 135 27.42 3.65 3.85
CA ASP A 135 26.98 4.33 5.08
C ASP A 135 27.65 3.73 6.34
N LEU A 136 27.86 2.41 6.37
CA LEU A 136 28.56 1.74 7.46
C LEU A 136 30.08 1.81 7.34
N GLY A 137 30.63 2.34 6.24
CA GLY A 137 32.07 2.43 6.02
C GLY A 137 32.77 1.05 5.99
N ILE A 138 32.07 0.01 5.50
CA ILE A 138 32.58 -1.38 5.54
C ILE A 138 33.94 -1.51 4.84
N LEU A 139 34.15 -0.71 3.78
CA LEU A 139 35.37 -0.72 3.00
C LEU A 139 36.35 0.41 3.35
N ASP A 140 36.02 1.24 4.35
CA ASP A 140 36.82 2.38 4.72
C ASP A 140 38.18 1.98 5.27
N GLY A 141 39.22 2.63 4.78
CA GLY A 141 40.60 2.37 5.21
C GLY A 141 41.20 1.06 4.71
N LEU A 142 40.47 0.27 3.91
CA LEU A 142 41.02 -0.92 3.30
C LEU A 142 41.92 -0.55 2.09
N PRO A 143 43.05 -1.24 1.89
CA PRO A 143 43.81 -1.11 0.65
C PRO A 143 42.95 -1.46 -0.58
N GLU A 144 43.12 -0.73 -1.70
CA GLU A 144 42.40 -1.00 -2.94
C GLU A 144 42.53 -2.47 -3.40
N SER A 145 43.68 -3.10 -3.15
CA SER A 145 43.91 -4.52 -3.42
C SER A 145 43.04 -5.47 -2.60
N VAL A 146 42.38 -4.99 -1.55
CA VAL A 146 41.44 -5.75 -0.71
C VAL A 146 40.00 -5.40 -1.06
N SER A 147 39.70 -4.09 -1.17
CA SER A 147 38.34 -3.63 -1.46
C SER A 147 37.83 -4.13 -2.81
N ASN A 148 38.71 -4.30 -3.79
CA ASN A 148 38.37 -4.86 -5.11
C ASN A 148 37.94 -6.34 -5.10
N TYR A 149 38.15 -7.06 -4.00
CA TYR A 149 37.65 -8.43 -3.77
C TYR A 149 36.37 -8.52 -2.96
N PHE A 150 35.78 -7.39 -2.55
CA PHE A 150 34.50 -7.39 -1.87
C PHE A 150 33.40 -7.87 -2.79
N ASP A 151 32.71 -8.92 -2.38
CA ASP A 151 31.59 -9.51 -3.16
C ASP A 151 30.28 -8.85 -2.69
N LEU A 152 29.90 -7.73 -3.34
CA LEU A 152 28.65 -7.02 -3.09
C LEU A 152 27.42 -7.92 -3.30
N ASN A 153 27.47 -8.85 -4.27
CA ASN A 153 26.32 -9.73 -4.51
C ASN A 153 26.14 -10.73 -3.36
N ALA A 154 27.23 -11.27 -2.81
CA ALA A 154 27.16 -12.12 -1.63
C ALA A 154 26.63 -11.35 -0.43
N PHE A 155 27.12 -10.12 -0.21
CA PHE A 155 26.66 -9.25 0.86
C PHE A 155 25.17 -8.92 0.71
N ALA A 156 24.72 -8.49 -0.49
CA ALA A 156 23.32 -8.17 -0.74
C ALA A 156 22.39 -9.38 -0.52
N ARG A 157 22.81 -10.56 -0.96
CA ARG A 157 22.05 -11.81 -0.73
C ARG A 157 21.88 -12.10 0.77
N ASP A 158 22.94 -11.93 1.54
CA ASP A 158 22.92 -12.22 2.98
C ASP A 158 22.14 -11.13 3.73
N LEU A 159 22.27 -9.84 3.32
CA LEU A 159 21.51 -8.71 3.85
C LEU A 159 19.99 -8.86 3.60
N ALA A 160 19.59 -9.49 2.50
CA ALA A 160 18.18 -9.68 2.14
C ALA A 160 17.38 -10.50 3.16
N TYR A 161 18.03 -11.28 4.03
CA TYR A 161 17.33 -12.01 5.10
C TYR A 161 16.78 -11.09 6.20
N ASP A 162 17.29 -9.87 6.31
CA ASP A 162 16.89 -8.90 7.33
C ASP A 162 15.78 -7.96 6.86
N TYR A 163 15.33 -8.09 5.60
CA TYR A 163 14.37 -7.18 4.98
C TYR A 163 13.26 -7.93 4.22
N VAL A 164 12.09 -7.31 4.13
CA VAL A 164 11.08 -7.65 3.13
C VAL A 164 11.33 -6.78 1.90
N ILE A 165 11.36 -7.40 0.73
CA ILE A 165 11.66 -6.74 -0.55
C ILE A 165 10.51 -7.02 -1.50
N LEU A 166 9.80 -5.96 -1.91
CA LEU A 166 8.67 -6.08 -2.83
C LEU A 166 8.96 -5.30 -4.12
N ASP A 167 8.62 -5.90 -5.25
CA ASP A 167 8.72 -5.24 -6.54
C ASP A 167 7.70 -4.12 -6.67
N SER A 168 8.16 -2.94 -7.07
CA SER A 168 7.29 -1.83 -7.45
C SER A 168 6.86 -2.00 -8.92
N PRO A 169 5.61 -1.62 -9.28
CA PRO A 169 5.14 -1.62 -10.68
C PRO A 169 5.94 -0.67 -11.59
N HIS A 170 6.80 0.15 -11.00
CA HIS A 170 7.64 1.13 -11.71
C HIS A 170 9.06 0.64 -12.03
N GLY A 171 9.34 -0.65 -11.78
CA GLY A 171 10.65 -1.26 -12.06
C GLY A 171 11.71 -0.95 -11.01
N THR A 172 11.29 -0.60 -9.82
CA THR A 172 12.09 -0.39 -8.61
C THR A 172 11.72 -1.43 -7.57
N VAL A 173 12.34 -1.40 -6.39
CA VAL A 173 11.98 -2.24 -5.24
C VAL A 173 11.69 -1.37 -4.02
N TRP A 174 10.68 -1.74 -3.26
CA TRP A 174 10.46 -1.24 -1.91
C TRP A 174 11.15 -2.17 -0.92
N VAL A 175 11.83 -1.57 0.04
CA VAL A 175 12.55 -2.28 1.10
C VAL A 175 11.91 -1.94 2.43
N TYR A 176 11.55 -2.97 3.20
CA TYR A 176 10.94 -2.83 4.52
C TYR A 176 11.76 -3.60 5.56
N GLN A 177 11.76 -3.12 6.78
CA GLN A 177 12.33 -3.89 7.90
C GLN A 177 11.51 -5.16 8.14
N ASN A 178 12.18 -6.24 8.42
CA ASN A 178 11.54 -7.49 8.82
C ASN A 178 11.13 -7.36 10.30
N VAL A 179 9.83 -7.23 10.60
CA VAL A 179 9.26 -7.02 11.94
C VAL A 179 8.57 -8.27 12.47
#